data_68863843e39f94f8e1ff8a8d8eae7add
#
_entry.id   68863843e39f94f8e1ff8a8d8eae7add
#
_cell.length_a   1.000
_cell.length_b   1.000
_cell.length_c   1.000
_cell.angle_alpha   90.00
_cell.angle_beta   90.00
_cell.angle_gamma   90.00
#
_symmetry.space_group_name_H-M   'P 1'
#
loop_
_entity.id
_entity.type
_entity.pdbx_description
1 polymer ?
#
loop_
_entity_poly.entity_id
_entity_poly.type
_entity_poly.pdbx_seq_one_letter_code
_entity_poly.pdbx_strand_id
1 'polypeptide(L)'
;MKNTMKLSALLFTSAFLLGACGQEKKEETTIATTQATTTTATPTTVYSLEDAQKAVFEAASNSGTDTMTLYYKDDVLLKEEKVSTFIISKLAGDNPLEMLKKAAGETKEKLKVFIGKGVEYNTDYKDDVFTITNSYDYTKLDMQKLKEVYPNLNLRDDKTLSYSEFKEGLLNRGYKEKQ
;
A
#
# COMPACT_ATOMS: atom_id res chain seq x y z
N MET A 1 33.63 -22.04 -18.72
CA MET A 1 33.15 -21.66 -17.38
C MET A 1 32.02 -20.66 -17.61
N LYS A 2 30.76 -21.07 -17.43
CA LYS A 2 29.58 -20.22 -17.64
C LYS A 2 29.20 -19.59 -16.29
N ASN A 3 29.50 -18.28 -16.14
CA ASN A 3 29.01 -17.52 -15.02
C ASN A 3 27.54 -17.19 -15.23
N THR A 4 26.68 -17.92 -14.55
CA THR A 4 25.28 -17.55 -14.41
C THR A 4 25.17 -16.39 -13.43
N MET A 5 25.16 -15.17 -13.96
CA MET A 5 24.78 -13.98 -13.22
C MET A 5 23.30 -14.11 -12.82
N LYS A 6 23.06 -14.30 -11.54
CA LYS A 6 21.70 -14.27 -10.98
C LYS A 6 21.19 -12.84 -11.08
N LEU A 7 20.30 -12.63 -12.04
CA LEU A 7 19.61 -11.36 -12.27
C LEU A 7 18.60 -11.18 -11.13
N SER A 8 18.99 -10.41 -10.11
CA SER A 8 18.04 -9.94 -9.10
C SER A 8 17.23 -8.81 -9.72
N ALA A 9 16.18 -9.16 -10.44
CA ALA A 9 15.18 -8.22 -10.88
C ALA A 9 14.40 -7.77 -9.63
N LEU A 10 14.76 -6.63 -9.07
CA LEU A 10 13.94 -5.88 -8.13
C LEU A 10 12.74 -5.31 -8.91
N LEU A 11 11.81 -6.17 -9.24
CA LEU A 11 10.45 -5.74 -9.54
C LEU A 11 9.87 -5.24 -8.23
N PHE A 12 9.85 -3.92 -8.06
CA PHE A 12 9.01 -3.26 -7.06
C PHE A 12 7.55 -3.48 -7.47
N THR A 13 7.09 -4.70 -7.30
CA THR A 13 5.66 -4.93 -7.25
C THR A 13 5.18 -4.18 -6.02
N SER A 14 4.36 -3.16 -6.23
CA SER A 14 3.56 -2.53 -5.19
C SER A 14 2.50 -3.54 -4.72
N ALA A 15 2.99 -4.67 -4.19
CA ALA A 15 2.19 -5.56 -3.40
C ALA A 15 2.28 -5.06 -1.97
N PHE A 16 1.17 -4.75 -1.37
CA PHE A 16 1.01 -4.58 0.07
C PHE A 16 1.43 -5.90 0.74
N LEU A 17 2.73 -6.05 1.02
CA LEU A 17 3.22 -7.16 1.83
C LEU A 17 3.39 -6.64 3.25
N LEU A 18 2.28 -6.58 3.97
CA LEU A 18 2.31 -6.61 5.42
C LEU A 18 2.63 -8.05 5.81
N GLY A 19 3.89 -8.30 6.14
CA GLY A 19 4.36 -9.59 6.61
C GLY A 19 3.69 -9.94 7.94
N ALA A 20 2.80 -10.93 7.91
CA ALA A 20 2.31 -11.57 9.12
C ALA A 20 3.36 -12.56 9.61
N CYS A 21 3.90 -12.33 10.80
CA CYS A 21 4.58 -13.36 11.57
C CYS A 21 3.50 -14.26 12.19
N GLY A 22 3.38 -15.48 11.70
CA GLY A 22 2.43 -16.46 12.18
C GLY A 22 2.82 -16.99 13.54
N GLN A 23 1.85 -17.12 14.43
CA GLN A 23 1.92 -18.02 15.57
C GLN A 23 0.59 -18.76 15.72
N GLU A 24 0.63 -20.04 15.42
CA GLU A 24 -0.45 -20.98 15.68
C GLU A 24 -0.78 -21.01 17.17
N LYS A 25 -2.07 -20.94 17.50
CA LYS A 25 -2.56 -21.39 18.81
C LYS A 25 -3.86 -22.17 18.66
N LYS A 26 -3.83 -23.38 19.26
CA LYS A 26 -4.81 -24.44 19.30
C LYS A 26 -6.21 -23.97 19.70
N GLU A 27 -7.19 -24.66 19.10
CA GLU A 27 -8.59 -24.72 19.51
C GLU A 27 -8.74 -25.21 20.93
N GLU A 28 -9.65 -24.58 21.68
CA GLU A 28 -10.35 -25.19 22.79
C GLU A 28 -11.84 -24.77 22.78
N THR A 29 -12.68 -25.78 22.66
CA THR A 29 -14.13 -25.71 22.58
C THR A 29 -14.69 -25.44 24.00
N THR A 30 -15.55 -24.42 24.18
CA THR A 30 -16.48 -24.38 25.31
C THR A 30 -17.74 -23.58 25.01
N ILE A 31 -18.82 -24.31 24.89
CA ILE A 31 -20.24 -24.15 25.27
C ILE A 31 -20.82 -22.72 25.48
N ALA A 32 -21.93 -22.53 24.74
CA ALA A 32 -22.84 -21.40 24.72
C ALA A 32 -23.38 -20.97 26.12
N THR A 33 -23.41 -19.67 26.31
CA THR A 33 -24.37 -18.99 27.18
C THR A 33 -24.91 -17.77 26.45
N THR A 34 -26.20 -17.84 26.14
CA THR A 34 -26.95 -16.77 25.51
C THR A 34 -27.10 -15.60 26.47
N GLN A 35 -26.32 -14.54 26.32
CA GLN A 35 -26.60 -13.25 26.93
C GLN A 35 -26.97 -12.27 25.83
N ALA A 36 -28.16 -11.66 26.01
CA ALA A 36 -28.63 -10.59 25.15
C ALA A 36 -27.64 -9.41 25.22
N THR A 37 -26.86 -9.24 24.16
CA THR A 37 -25.91 -8.14 24.05
C THR A 37 -26.66 -6.92 23.53
N THR A 38 -26.89 -5.97 24.40
CA THR A 38 -27.29 -4.60 24.03
C THR A 38 -26.15 -4.05 23.16
N THR A 39 -26.40 -3.91 21.86
CA THR A 39 -25.45 -3.35 20.91
C THR A 39 -25.32 -1.85 21.19
N THR A 40 -24.40 -1.47 22.07
CA THR A 40 -23.97 -0.07 22.18
C THR A 40 -23.23 0.25 20.91
N ALA A 41 -23.84 1.05 20.04
CA ALA A 41 -23.18 1.55 18.84
C ALA A 41 -21.93 2.35 19.28
N THR A 42 -20.76 1.81 19.01
CA THR A 42 -19.49 2.53 19.20
C THR A 42 -19.55 3.77 18.31
N PRO A 43 -19.30 5.00 18.85
CA PRO A 43 -19.29 6.19 18.04
C PRO A 43 -18.26 6.03 16.92
N THR A 44 -18.70 6.07 15.69
CA THR A 44 -17.82 6.04 14.52
C THR A 44 -17.07 7.38 14.49
N THR A 45 -15.80 7.38 14.86
CA THR A 45 -14.95 8.58 14.74
C THR A 45 -14.83 8.90 13.26
N VAL A 46 -15.34 10.06 12.86
CA VAL A 46 -15.17 10.58 11.49
C VAL A 46 -13.84 11.29 11.42
N TYR A 47 -12.88 10.70 10.72
CA TYR A 47 -11.59 11.32 10.48
C TYR A 47 -11.66 12.29 9.30
N SER A 48 -10.99 13.46 9.43
CA SER A 48 -10.83 14.46 8.39
C SER A 48 -9.35 14.66 8.05
N LEU A 49 -9.07 15.00 6.81
CA LEU A 49 -7.71 15.36 6.37
C LEU A 49 -7.29 16.78 6.80
N GLU A 50 -8.21 17.62 7.28
CA GLU A 50 -7.92 19.02 7.64
C GLU A 50 -6.84 19.17 8.71
N ASP A 51 -6.84 18.27 9.71
CA ASP A 51 -5.88 18.31 10.82
C ASP A 51 -4.84 17.17 10.70
N ALA A 52 -4.69 16.57 9.55
CA ALA A 52 -3.76 15.48 9.36
C ALA A 52 -2.31 15.94 9.40
N GLN A 53 -1.48 15.22 10.13
CA GLN A 53 -0.03 15.33 10.04
C GLN A 53 0.45 14.67 8.75
N LYS A 54 1.63 15.09 8.27
CA LYS A 54 2.21 14.61 7.03
C LYS A 54 3.62 14.08 7.28
N ALA A 55 3.94 12.91 6.70
CA ALA A 55 5.28 12.35 6.64
C ALA A 55 5.61 11.93 5.21
N VAL A 56 6.85 12.15 4.77
CA VAL A 56 7.32 11.81 3.43
C VAL A 56 8.45 10.78 3.54
N PHE A 57 8.36 9.74 2.74
CA PHE A 57 9.35 8.66 2.67
C PHE A 57 9.85 8.51 1.24
N GLU A 58 11.11 8.17 1.08
CA GLU A 58 11.74 7.98 -0.22
C GLU A 58 12.61 6.73 -0.23
N ALA A 59 12.50 5.96 -1.30
CA ALA A 59 13.45 4.91 -1.66
C ALA A 59 13.98 5.21 -3.06
N ALA A 60 15.29 5.31 -3.20
CA ALA A 60 15.94 5.60 -4.47
C ALA A 60 16.86 4.46 -4.89
N SER A 61 16.93 4.23 -6.19
CA SER A 61 17.85 3.28 -6.84
C SER A 61 18.47 3.91 -8.09
N ASN A 62 19.39 3.20 -8.73
CA ASN A 62 19.96 3.66 -10.01
C ASN A 62 18.94 3.73 -11.15
N SER A 63 17.83 3.01 -11.03
CA SER A 63 16.81 2.88 -12.08
C SER A 63 15.49 3.61 -11.78
N GLY A 64 15.41 4.34 -10.65
CA GLY A 64 14.21 5.10 -10.32
C GLY A 64 14.09 5.46 -8.85
N THR A 65 12.99 6.12 -8.52
CA THR A 65 12.70 6.61 -7.18
C THR A 65 11.24 6.33 -6.84
N ASP A 66 11.00 5.91 -5.62
CA ASP A 66 9.68 5.83 -5.00
C ASP A 66 9.57 6.89 -3.92
N THR A 67 8.60 7.79 -4.05
CA THR A 67 8.25 8.76 -3.01
C THR A 67 6.87 8.44 -2.48
N MET A 68 6.74 8.28 -1.17
CA MET A 68 5.47 8.03 -0.49
C MET A 68 5.18 9.15 0.51
N THR A 69 4.01 9.74 0.40
CA THR A 69 3.50 10.73 1.35
C THR A 69 2.35 10.12 2.15
N LEU A 70 2.47 10.13 3.46
CA LEU A 70 1.45 9.64 4.39
C LEU A 70 0.80 10.80 5.12
N TYR A 71 -0.53 10.77 5.23
CA TYR A 71 -1.33 11.69 6.03
C TYR A 71 -1.98 10.89 7.16
N TYR A 72 -1.79 11.35 8.40
CA TYR A 72 -2.21 10.60 9.58
C TYR A 72 -2.65 11.50 10.73
N LYS A 73 -3.44 10.96 11.65
CA LYS A 73 -3.85 11.61 12.90
C LYS A 73 -4.04 10.53 13.97
N ASP A 74 -3.52 10.78 15.19
CA ASP A 74 -3.67 9.85 16.33
C ASP A 74 -3.33 8.39 15.99
N ASP A 75 -2.24 8.17 15.26
CA ASP A 75 -1.79 6.87 14.74
C ASP A 75 -2.76 6.21 13.74
N VAL A 76 -3.73 6.93 13.20
CA VAL A 76 -4.58 6.45 12.10
C VAL A 76 -4.06 6.98 10.78
N LEU A 77 -3.76 6.08 9.83
CA LEU A 77 -3.41 6.46 8.47
C LEU A 77 -4.68 6.85 7.72
N LEU A 78 -4.75 8.10 7.25
CA LEU A 78 -5.92 8.67 6.60
C LEU A 78 -5.81 8.70 5.08
N LYS A 79 -4.60 8.92 4.55
CA LYS A 79 -4.34 8.96 3.12
C LYS A 79 -2.89 8.58 2.83
N GLU A 80 -2.65 7.92 1.71
CA GLU A 80 -1.33 7.79 1.14
C GLU A 80 -1.30 8.32 -0.30
N GLU A 81 -0.17 8.87 -0.70
CA GLU A 81 0.13 9.25 -2.07
C GLU A 81 1.49 8.66 -2.42
N LYS A 82 1.56 7.98 -3.56
CA LYS A 82 2.81 7.40 -4.03
C LYS A 82 3.11 7.88 -5.45
N VAL A 83 4.36 8.28 -5.66
CA VAL A 83 4.93 8.55 -6.98
C VAL A 83 6.12 7.61 -7.18
N SER A 84 6.01 6.75 -8.18
CA SER A 84 7.08 5.84 -8.60
C SER A 84 7.60 6.27 -9.96
N THR A 85 8.90 6.52 -10.08
CA THR A 85 9.56 6.82 -11.35
C THR A 85 10.50 5.70 -11.74
N PHE A 86 10.54 5.35 -13.02
CA PHE A 86 11.38 4.30 -13.58
C PHE A 86 12.13 4.86 -14.80
N ILE A 87 13.46 4.84 -14.77
CA ILE A 87 14.30 5.21 -15.91
C ILE A 87 14.41 3.98 -16.81
N ILE A 88 13.73 3.97 -17.95
CA ILE A 88 13.53 2.80 -18.78
C ILE A 88 14.85 2.23 -19.30
N SER A 89 15.75 3.09 -19.75
CA SER A 89 17.09 2.68 -20.22
C SER A 89 17.98 2.03 -19.17
N LYS A 90 17.63 2.17 -17.89
CA LYS A 90 18.37 1.56 -16.76
C LYS A 90 17.72 0.28 -16.22
N LEU A 91 16.59 -0.10 -16.75
CA LEU A 91 15.92 -1.35 -16.37
C LEU A 91 16.46 -2.51 -17.20
N ALA A 92 16.55 -3.69 -16.57
CA ALA A 92 16.93 -4.90 -17.27
C ALA A 92 15.73 -5.53 -17.98
N GLY A 93 15.99 -6.24 -19.07
CA GLY A 93 14.99 -6.98 -19.86
C GLY A 93 14.81 -6.41 -21.26
N ASP A 94 14.17 -7.20 -22.14
CA ASP A 94 14.05 -6.88 -23.56
C ASP A 94 13.05 -5.77 -23.89
N ASN A 95 12.03 -5.58 -23.04
CA ASN A 95 10.97 -4.58 -23.24
C ASN A 95 10.45 -4.02 -21.90
N PRO A 96 11.29 -3.32 -21.10
CA PRO A 96 10.92 -2.91 -19.75
C PRO A 96 9.72 -1.95 -19.71
N LEU A 97 9.57 -1.07 -20.70
CA LEU A 97 8.43 -0.16 -20.81
C LEU A 97 7.11 -0.92 -20.96
N GLU A 98 7.05 -1.89 -21.85
CA GLU A 98 5.82 -2.66 -22.09
C GLU A 98 5.48 -3.55 -20.87
N MET A 99 6.49 -4.07 -20.17
CA MET A 99 6.28 -4.80 -18.91
C MET A 99 5.67 -3.89 -17.84
N LEU A 100 6.17 -2.67 -17.68
CA LEU A 100 5.62 -1.70 -16.72
C LEU A 100 4.21 -1.27 -17.09
N LYS A 101 3.94 -0.97 -18.36
CA LYS A 101 2.59 -0.63 -18.85
C LYS A 101 1.60 -1.75 -18.58
N LYS A 102 1.99 -3.00 -18.85
CA LYS A 102 1.15 -4.18 -18.57
C LYS A 102 0.86 -4.30 -17.08
N ALA A 103 1.88 -4.27 -16.23
CA ALA A 103 1.72 -4.37 -14.77
C ALA A 103 0.84 -3.23 -14.21
N ALA A 104 1.04 -2.01 -14.74
CA ALA A 104 0.22 -0.86 -14.37
C ALA A 104 -1.24 -1.02 -14.80
N GLY A 105 -1.47 -1.56 -16.01
CA GLY A 105 -2.81 -1.87 -16.51
C GLY A 105 -3.53 -2.91 -15.64
N GLU A 106 -2.85 -4.00 -15.29
CA GLU A 106 -3.38 -5.04 -14.39
C GLU A 106 -3.73 -4.47 -13.00
N THR A 107 -2.89 -3.58 -12.48
CA THR A 107 -3.15 -2.89 -11.21
C THR A 107 -4.37 -1.98 -11.33
N LYS A 108 -4.47 -1.20 -12.40
CA LYS A 108 -5.62 -0.32 -12.65
C LYS A 108 -6.93 -1.10 -12.73
N GLU A 109 -6.93 -2.27 -13.38
CA GLU A 109 -8.11 -3.14 -13.45
C GLU A 109 -8.54 -3.65 -12.06
N LYS A 110 -7.59 -4.06 -11.21
CA LYS A 110 -7.89 -4.46 -9.82
C LYS A 110 -8.50 -3.32 -9.00
N LEU A 111 -8.07 -2.09 -9.26
CA LEU A 111 -8.49 -0.90 -8.52
C LEU A 111 -9.73 -0.22 -9.08
N LYS A 112 -10.24 -0.65 -10.25
CA LYS A 112 -11.29 0.08 -10.99
C LYS A 112 -12.55 0.37 -10.19
N VAL A 113 -12.92 -0.51 -9.25
CA VAL A 113 -14.11 -0.34 -8.40
C VAL A 113 -13.97 0.79 -7.38
N PHE A 114 -12.72 1.21 -7.08
CA PHE A 114 -12.36 2.25 -6.13
C PHE A 114 -11.93 3.56 -6.80
N ILE A 115 -11.54 3.52 -8.09
CA ILE A 115 -11.12 4.73 -8.81
C ILE A 115 -12.24 5.75 -8.83
N GLY A 116 -11.92 7.00 -8.42
CA GLY A 116 -12.89 8.08 -8.23
C GLY A 116 -13.71 8.00 -6.93
N LYS A 117 -13.49 6.96 -6.11
CA LYS A 117 -14.16 6.75 -4.81
C LYS A 117 -13.16 6.65 -3.66
N GLY A 118 -12.10 7.44 -3.72
CA GLY A 118 -11.00 7.44 -2.75
C GLY A 118 -9.69 6.88 -3.32
N VAL A 119 -9.69 6.29 -4.51
CA VAL A 119 -8.47 5.89 -5.22
C VAL A 119 -8.28 6.72 -6.48
N GLU A 120 -7.06 7.19 -6.70
CA GLU A 120 -6.58 7.72 -7.96
C GLU A 120 -5.39 6.88 -8.43
N TYR A 121 -5.32 6.62 -9.74
CA TYR A 121 -4.24 5.84 -10.33
C TYR A 121 -3.96 6.34 -11.75
N ASN A 122 -2.77 6.88 -11.97
CA ASN A 122 -2.34 7.45 -13.25
C ASN A 122 -0.95 6.94 -13.62
N THR A 123 -0.69 6.88 -14.93
CA THR A 123 0.63 6.58 -15.48
C THR A 123 0.98 7.60 -16.54
N ASP A 124 2.26 7.95 -16.65
CA ASP A 124 2.81 8.80 -17.70
C ASP A 124 4.15 8.23 -18.18
N TYR A 125 4.49 8.52 -19.45
CA TYR A 125 5.79 8.18 -20.00
C TYR A 125 6.33 9.36 -20.80
N LYS A 126 7.42 9.90 -20.33
CA LYS A 126 8.08 11.03 -20.97
C LYS A 126 9.59 10.98 -20.73
N ASP A 127 10.38 11.31 -21.75
CA ASP A 127 11.84 11.50 -21.67
C ASP A 127 12.55 10.31 -20.97
N ASP A 128 12.27 9.08 -21.43
CA ASP A 128 12.81 7.82 -20.86
C ASP A 128 12.37 7.50 -19.43
N VAL A 129 11.43 8.27 -18.87
CA VAL A 129 10.92 8.05 -17.50
C VAL A 129 9.45 7.60 -17.56
N PHE A 130 9.19 6.42 -17.01
CA PHE A 130 7.82 5.95 -16.77
C PHE A 130 7.43 6.27 -15.32
N THR A 131 6.33 7.01 -15.15
CA THR A 131 5.85 7.45 -13.85
C THR A 131 4.52 6.79 -13.54
N ILE A 132 4.38 6.27 -12.32
CA ILE A 132 3.12 5.82 -11.75
C ILE A 132 2.80 6.73 -10.57
N THR A 133 1.61 7.32 -10.58
CA THR A 133 1.09 8.09 -9.46
C THR A 133 -0.18 7.43 -8.97
N ASN A 134 -0.23 7.12 -7.68
CA ASN A 134 -1.43 6.59 -7.05
C ASN A 134 -1.68 7.23 -5.70
N SER A 135 -2.95 7.35 -5.33
CA SER A 135 -3.36 7.78 -3.99
C SER A 135 -4.52 6.96 -3.48
N TYR A 136 -4.58 6.79 -2.17
CA TYR A 136 -5.66 6.12 -1.44
C TYR A 136 -6.11 7.03 -0.31
N ASP A 137 -7.31 7.56 -0.42
CA ASP A 137 -7.98 8.33 0.63
C ASP A 137 -8.85 7.36 1.45
N TYR A 138 -8.29 6.85 2.53
CA TYR A 138 -8.92 5.85 3.40
C TYR A 138 -10.16 6.36 4.11
N THR A 139 -10.33 7.68 4.21
CA THR A 139 -11.54 8.29 4.78
C THR A 139 -12.77 8.14 3.88
N LYS A 140 -12.55 7.82 2.59
CA LYS A 140 -13.60 7.65 1.57
C LYS A 140 -13.77 6.22 1.11
N LEU A 141 -12.83 5.33 1.48
CA LEU A 141 -12.81 3.95 0.99
C LEU A 141 -13.66 3.02 1.85
N ASP A 142 -14.33 2.08 1.19
CA ASP A 142 -14.85 0.89 1.84
C ASP A 142 -13.69 -0.05 2.18
N MET A 143 -13.19 0.04 3.41
CA MET A 143 -12.02 -0.69 3.87
C MET A 143 -12.22 -2.21 3.88
N GLN A 144 -13.45 -2.70 4.02
CA GLN A 144 -13.73 -4.14 3.95
C GLN A 144 -13.58 -4.65 2.51
N LYS A 145 -14.12 -3.93 1.53
CA LYS A 145 -13.93 -4.26 0.12
C LYS A 145 -12.46 -4.11 -0.31
N LEU A 146 -11.75 -3.12 0.25
CA LEU A 146 -10.33 -2.97 -0.02
C LEU A 146 -9.55 -4.20 0.50
N LYS A 147 -9.90 -4.72 1.67
CA LYS A 147 -9.31 -5.94 2.23
C LYS A 147 -9.61 -7.19 1.40
N GLU A 148 -10.77 -7.27 0.74
CA GLU A 148 -11.09 -8.38 -0.19
C GLU A 148 -10.12 -8.39 -1.40
N VAL A 149 -9.75 -7.19 -1.90
CA VAL A 149 -8.77 -7.04 -3.00
C VAL A 149 -7.33 -7.24 -2.51
N TYR A 150 -7.05 -6.80 -1.29
CA TYR A 150 -5.75 -6.92 -0.62
C TYR A 150 -5.87 -7.69 0.69
N PRO A 151 -5.93 -9.03 0.68
CA PRO A 151 -6.19 -9.86 1.87
C PRO A 151 -5.18 -9.64 3.01
N ASN A 152 -3.96 -9.23 2.67
CA ASN A 152 -2.88 -8.96 3.63
C ASN A 152 -2.96 -7.55 4.26
N LEU A 153 -4.00 -6.76 3.94
CA LEU A 153 -4.20 -5.46 4.56
C LEU A 153 -4.53 -5.66 6.04
N ASN A 154 -3.67 -5.12 6.93
CA ASN A 154 -3.86 -5.25 8.37
C ASN A 154 -4.78 -4.13 8.86
N LEU A 155 -6.07 -4.44 9.03
CA LEU A 155 -7.05 -3.52 9.58
C LEU A 155 -7.15 -3.73 11.09
N ARG A 156 -7.24 -2.63 11.83
CA ARG A 156 -7.62 -2.61 13.25
C ARG A 156 -9.10 -3.01 13.41
N ASP A 157 -9.52 -3.23 14.64
CA ASP A 157 -10.92 -3.60 14.97
C ASP A 157 -11.92 -2.52 14.52
N ASP A 158 -11.50 -1.25 14.56
CA ASP A 158 -12.26 -0.10 14.08
C ASP A 158 -12.21 0.09 12.54
N LYS A 159 -11.59 -0.86 11.83
CA LYS A 159 -11.39 -0.89 10.38
C LYS A 159 -10.46 0.21 9.83
N THR A 160 -9.65 0.82 10.67
CA THR A 160 -8.61 1.77 10.29
C THR A 160 -7.28 1.07 10.04
N LEU A 161 -6.33 1.82 9.47
CA LEU A 161 -4.93 1.41 9.32
C LEU A 161 -4.05 2.14 10.34
N SER A 162 -3.08 1.43 10.93
CA SER A 162 -2.08 2.02 11.80
C SER A 162 -1.03 2.76 10.98
N TYR A 163 -0.81 4.05 11.27
CA TYR A 163 0.29 4.80 10.69
C TYR A 163 1.65 4.25 11.14
N SER A 164 1.81 3.93 12.42
CA SER A 164 3.08 3.41 12.96
C SER A 164 3.47 2.08 12.33
N GLU A 165 2.54 1.13 12.18
CA GLU A 165 2.80 -0.14 11.49
C GLU A 165 3.13 0.07 10.01
N PHE A 166 2.41 0.97 9.34
CA PHE A 166 2.67 1.29 7.94
C PHE A 166 4.06 1.92 7.76
N LYS A 167 4.42 2.88 8.60
CA LYS A 167 5.74 3.51 8.65
C LYS A 167 6.84 2.47 8.87
N GLU A 168 6.69 1.59 9.86
CA GLU A 168 7.65 0.51 10.10
C GLU A 168 7.82 -0.38 8.87
N GLY A 169 6.73 -0.75 8.21
CA GLY A 169 6.75 -1.50 6.96
C GLY A 169 7.51 -0.78 5.82
N LEU A 170 7.46 0.55 5.75
CA LEU A 170 8.24 1.34 4.79
C LEU A 170 9.74 1.31 5.13
N LEU A 171 10.09 1.56 6.39
CA LEU A 171 11.49 1.55 6.86
C LEU A 171 12.13 0.19 6.63
N ASN A 172 11.43 -0.91 6.92
CA ASN A 172 11.89 -2.28 6.69
C ASN A 172 12.11 -2.61 5.20
N ARG A 173 11.43 -1.89 4.29
CA ARG A 173 11.62 -1.98 2.84
C ARG A 173 12.70 -1.04 2.30
N GLY A 174 13.42 -0.34 3.17
CA GLY A 174 14.52 0.54 2.81
C GLY A 174 14.14 1.98 2.45
N TYR A 175 12.88 2.38 2.67
CA TYR A 175 12.52 3.79 2.59
C TYR A 175 13.19 4.57 3.72
N LYS A 176 13.47 5.84 3.45
CA LYS A 176 13.97 6.80 4.43
C LYS A 176 12.99 7.94 4.58
N GLU A 177 12.69 8.29 5.82
CA GLU A 177 11.88 9.46 6.11
C GLU A 177 12.65 10.73 5.74
N LYS A 178 11.99 11.62 5.03
CA LYS A 178 12.54 12.95 4.68
C LYS A 178 12.22 13.94 5.80
N GLN A 179 13.20 14.73 6.16
CA GLN A 179 13.05 15.84 7.11
C GLN A 179 12.47 17.08 6.43
#